data_0b3c6676892c8d76df2c0fce44025def
#
_entry.id   0b3c6676892c8d76df2c0fce44025def
#
_cell.length_a   1.000
_cell.length_b   1.000
_cell.length_c   1.000
_cell.angle_alpha   90.00
_cell.angle_beta   90.00
_cell.angle_gamma   90.00
#
_symmetry.space_group_name_H-M   'P 1'
#
loop_
_entity.id
_entity.type
_entity.pdbx_description
1 polymer ?
#
loop_
_entity_poly.entity_id
_entity_poly.type
_entity_poly.pdbx_seq_one_letter_code
_entity_poly.pdbx_strand_id
1 'polypeptide(L)'
;MKYYLKKCWPTVTAASICMVVAYGLQVCTSLVQIQITQGLLDGDLRAFTIRIILLLLTWLAVVLCLIAETFFQGRAVRRMNNALRRDMAAGLLHKTHQEYHKQESGEYLSQFTNDVNQIEQMAWTPFFTIMGSAAQVVFGIVALASIHWLRLVISLVIALVMIFVPRLFSQRLGTVGTACAASQADSVSKIKDLLAGYDVLRFFGKDERFTSGVDAASDSMEQAKYKLTINKDGIGCGLAYVSAVCQVAVVILLGVLILNDMIPLATFMGTGTICAGVYNGLNQVSKLAVSFSAS
;
A
#
# COMPACT_ATOMS: atom_id res chain seq x y z
N MET A 1 -13.03 3.65 12.71
CA MET A 1 -12.73 2.53 11.81
C MET A 1 -13.47 1.25 12.17
N LYS A 2 -13.28 0.66 13.34
CA LYS A 2 -13.92 -0.62 13.76
C LYS A 2 -15.45 -0.63 13.60
N TYR A 3 -16.15 0.48 13.88
CA TYR A 3 -17.59 0.61 13.74
C TYR A 3 -18.06 0.40 12.30
N TYR A 4 -17.46 1.06 11.31
CA TYR A 4 -17.82 0.94 9.89
C TYR A 4 -17.46 -0.42 9.29
N LEU A 5 -16.32 -1.00 9.70
CA LEU A 5 -15.96 -2.37 9.33
C LEU A 5 -17.02 -3.37 9.81
N LYS A 6 -17.51 -3.21 11.07
CA LYS A 6 -18.55 -4.07 11.62
C LYS A 6 -19.92 -3.86 10.94
N LYS A 7 -20.25 -2.60 10.57
CA LYS A 7 -21.49 -2.26 9.87
C LYS A 7 -21.53 -2.82 8.44
N CYS A 8 -20.37 -2.97 7.78
CA CYS A 8 -20.20 -3.49 6.42
C CYS A 8 -19.60 -4.90 6.38
N TRP A 9 -19.68 -5.65 7.49
CA TRP A 9 -19.10 -6.97 7.69
C TRP A 9 -19.21 -7.91 6.49
N PRO A 10 -20.39 -8.18 5.86
CA PRO A 10 -20.49 -9.21 4.84
C PRO A 10 -19.69 -8.91 3.58
N THR A 11 -19.51 -7.63 3.21
CA THR A 11 -18.69 -7.25 2.05
C THR A 11 -17.21 -7.23 2.38
N VAL A 12 -16.85 -6.85 3.60
CA VAL A 12 -15.46 -6.86 4.08
C VAL A 12 -14.97 -8.31 4.18
N THR A 13 -15.77 -9.22 4.74
CA THR A 13 -15.39 -10.64 4.83
C THR A 13 -15.29 -11.30 3.46
N ALA A 14 -16.20 -11.00 2.52
CA ALA A 14 -16.11 -11.51 1.16
C ALA A 14 -14.81 -11.04 0.46
N ALA A 15 -14.47 -9.76 0.57
CA ALA A 15 -13.20 -9.23 0.04
C ALA A 15 -11.99 -9.92 0.69
N SER A 16 -12.02 -10.09 2.02
CA SER A 16 -10.94 -10.74 2.77
C SER A 16 -10.74 -12.20 2.35
N ILE A 17 -11.83 -12.94 2.17
CA ILE A 17 -11.77 -14.35 1.73
C ILE A 17 -11.19 -14.44 0.31
N CYS A 18 -11.67 -13.62 -0.63
CA CYS A 18 -11.15 -13.60 -1.99
C CYS A 18 -9.64 -13.27 -2.00
N MET A 19 -9.21 -12.32 -1.18
CA MET A 19 -7.81 -11.92 -1.04
C MET A 19 -6.95 -13.06 -0.49
N VAL A 20 -7.38 -13.71 0.59
CA VAL A 20 -6.67 -14.85 1.19
C VAL A 20 -6.56 -16.00 0.19
N VAL A 21 -7.63 -16.31 -0.54
CA VAL A 21 -7.62 -17.35 -1.58
C VAL A 21 -6.69 -16.98 -2.73
N ALA A 22 -6.72 -15.71 -3.20
CA ALA A 22 -5.86 -15.26 -4.29
C ALA A 22 -4.37 -15.41 -3.94
N TYR A 23 -3.95 -14.96 -2.75
CA TYR A 23 -2.56 -15.07 -2.30
C TYR A 23 -2.16 -16.53 -2.01
N GLY A 24 -3.08 -17.36 -1.49
CA GLY A 24 -2.85 -18.79 -1.34
C GLY A 24 -2.62 -19.48 -2.69
N LEU A 25 -3.45 -19.19 -3.70
CA LEU A 25 -3.27 -19.71 -5.06
C LEU A 25 -1.96 -19.21 -5.70
N GLN A 26 -1.57 -17.96 -5.44
CA GLN A 26 -0.29 -17.43 -5.94
C GLN A 26 0.91 -18.20 -5.38
N VAL A 27 0.86 -18.63 -4.13
CA VAL A 27 1.89 -19.53 -3.57
C VAL A 27 1.82 -20.91 -4.21
N CYS A 28 0.63 -21.43 -4.48
CA CYS A 28 0.47 -22.71 -5.21
C CYS A 28 1.10 -22.65 -6.62
N THR A 29 1.01 -21.51 -7.34
CA THR A 29 1.69 -21.37 -8.65
C THR A 29 3.20 -21.55 -8.52
N SER A 30 3.82 -21.05 -7.45
CA SER A 30 5.25 -21.21 -7.19
C SER A 30 5.62 -22.67 -6.89
N LEU A 31 4.76 -23.42 -6.19
CA LEU A 31 4.97 -24.84 -5.95
C LEU A 31 4.86 -25.68 -7.25
N VAL A 32 3.90 -25.31 -8.12
CA VAL A 32 3.78 -25.95 -9.46
C VAL A 32 5.02 -25.66 -10.31
N GLN A 33 5.64 -24.46 -10.22
CA GLN A 33 6.88 -24.16 -10.92
C GLN A 33 8.04 -25.08 -10.49
N ILE A 34 8.12 -25.45 -9.22
CA ILE A 34 9.10 -26.44 -8.74
C ILE A 34 8.90 -27.80 -9.45
N GLN A 35 7.65 -28.25 -9.53
CA GLN A 35 7.31 -29.52 -10.18
C GLN A 35 7.59 -29.48 -11.69
N ILE A 36 7.35 -28.33 -12.37
CA ILE A 36 7.67 -28.17 -13.79
C ILE A 36 9.18 -28.33 -14.01
N THR A 37 10.00 -27.64 -13.21
CA THR A 37 11.46 -27.71 -13.30
C THR A 37 11.95 -29.15 -13.06
N GLN A 38 11.36 -29.85 -12.11
CA GLN A 38 11.69 -31.26 -11.85
C GLN A 38 11.35 -32.16 -13.05
N GLY A 39 10.15 -32.02 -13.65
CA GLY A 39 9.78 -32.78 -14.84
C GLY A 39 10.67 -32.51 -16.05
N LEU A 40 11.21 -31.28 -16.17
CA LEU A 40 12.17 -30.95 -17.22
C LEU A 40 13.53 -31.63 -16.98
N LEU A 41 13.99 -31.70 -15.73
CA LEU A 41 15.26 -32.38 -15.37
C LEU A 41 15.16 -33.88 -15.54
N ASP A 42 13.98 -34.48 -15.26
CA ASP A 42 13.70 -35.89 -15.42
C ASP A 42 13.51 -36.32 -16.90
N GLY A 43 13.40 -35.36 -17.83
CA GLY A 43 13.21 -35.57 -19.26
C GLY A 43 11.82 -36.07 -19.64
N ASP A 44 10.84 -36.00 -18.72
CA ASP A 44 9.44 -36.43 -18.96
C ASP A 44 8.61 -35.32 -19.60
N LEU A 45 8.59 -35.28 -20.94
CA LEU A 45 7.84 -34.31 -21.73
C LEU A 45 6.33 -34.34 -21.43
N ARG A 46 5.77 -35.50 -21.11
CA ARG A 46 4.34 -35.59 -20.81
C ARG A 46 3.99 -34.95 -19.47
N ALA A 47 4.75 -35.27 -18.43
CA ALA A 47 4.58 -34.67 -17.12
C ALA A 47 4.83 -33.14 -17.18
N PHE A 48 5.84 -32.71 -17.91
CA PHE A 48 6.14 -31.27 -18.14
C PHE A 48 4.95 -30.54 -18.78
N THR A 49 4.38 -31.07 -19.88
CA THR A 49 3.26 -30.46 -20.57
C THR A 49 2.00 -30.36 -19.68
N ILE A 50 1.67 -31.42 -18.95
CA ILE A 50 0.51 -31.42 -18.03
C ILE A 50 0.70 -30.34 -16.94
N ARG A 51 1.90 -30.20 -16.38
CA ARG A 51 2.20 -29.24 -15.32
C ARG A 51 2.17 -27.80 -15.83
N ILE A 52 2.56 -27.55 -17.09
CA ILE A 52 2.40 -26.23 -17.73
C ILE A 52 0.92 -25.87 -17.86
N ILE A 53 0.08 -26.81 -18.31
CA ILE A 53 -1.37 -26.57 -18.40
C ILE A 53 -1.93 -26.27 -17.00
N LEU A 54 -1.51 -27.03 -15.98
CA LEU A 54 -1.91 -26.77 -14.59
C LEU A 54 -1.47 -25.38 -14.13
N LEU A 55 -0.26 -24.93 -14.48
CA LEU A 55 0.22 -23.59 -14.17
C LEU A 55 -0.66 -22.50 -14.81
N LEU A 56 -1.04 -22.66 -16.07
CA LEU A 56 -1.93 -21.72 -16.75
C LEU A 56 -3.32 -21.67 -16.09
N LEU A 57 -3.86 -22.82 -15.71
CA LEU A 57 -5.14 -22.90 -15.00
C LEU A 57 -5.08 -22.26 -13.60
N THR A 58 -3.98 -22.48 -12.86
CA THR A 58 -3.79 -21.82 -11.55
C THR A 58 -3.63 -20.30 -11.70
N TRP A 59 -2.90 -19.81 -12.72
CA TRP A 59 -2.83 -18.37 -13.00
C TRP A 59 -4.19 -17.79 -13.38
N LEU A 60 -4.99 -18.49 -14.19
CA LEU A 60 -6.35 -18.07 -14.51
C LEU A 60 -7.20 -17.96 -13.24
N ALA A 61 -7.11 -18.94 -12.35
CA ALA A 61 -7.81 -18.90 -11.06
C ALA A 61 -7.36 -17.73 -10.19
N VAL A 62 -6.05 -17.43 -10.13
CA VAL A 62 -5.52 -16.25 -9.42
C VAL A 62 -6.12 -14.97 -9.98
N VAL A 63 -6.12 -14.77 -11.30
CA VAL A 63 -6.67 -13.58 -11.95
C VAL A 63 -8.17 -13.43 -11.65
N LEU A 64 -8.94 -14.50 -11.72
CA LEU A 64 -10.36 -14.47 -11.39
C LEU A 64 -10.61 -14.07 -9.91
N CYS A 65 -9.78 -14.60 -8.99
CA CYS A 65 -9.85 -14.22 -7.57
C CYS A 65 -9.45 -12.75 -7.35
N LEU A 66 -8.44 -12.22 -8.07
CA LEU A 66 -8.06 -10.80 -7.98
C LEU A 66 -9.15 -9.88 -8.53
N ILE A 67 -9.84 -10.26 -9.61
CA ILE A 67 -11.00 -9.52 -10.13
C ILE A 67 -12.13 -9.51 -9.08
N ALA A 68 -12.43 -10.66 -8.50
CA ALA A 68 -13.44 -10.77 -7.44
C ALA A 68 -13.07 -9.95 -6.21
N GLU A 69 -11.81 -10.00 -5.79
CA GLU A 69 -11.26 -9.16 -4.71
C GLU A 69 -11.50 -7.67 -4.98
N THR A 70 -11.07 -7.17 -6.15
CA THR A 70 -11.25 -5.76 -6.55
C THR A 70 -12.72 -5.36 -6.52
N PHE A 71 -13.61 -6.22 -7.01
CA PHE A 71 -15.05 -5.98 -6.99
C PHE A 71 -15.62 -5.89 -5.55
N PHE A 72 -15.28 -6.85 -4.69
CA PHE A 72 -15.79 -6.86 -3.31
C PHE A 72 -15.16 -5.76 -2.46
N GLN A 73 -13.88 -5.45 -2.66
CA GLN A 73 -13.17 -4.35 -2.01
C GLN A 73 -13.82 -3.01 -2.38
N GLY A 74 -14.01 -2.73 -3.67
CA GLY A 74 -14.66 -1.50 -4.12
C GLY A 74 -16.10 -1.38 -3.58
N ARG A 75 -16.83 -2.50 -3.50
CA ARG A 75 -18.17 -2.52 -2.92
C ARG A 75 -18.17 -2.29 -1.40
N ALA A 76 -17.14 -2.79 -0.69
CA ALA A 76 -16.96 -2.55 0.74
C ALA A 76 -16.63 -1.08 1.01
N VAL A 77 -15.67 -0.51 0.31
CA VAL A 77 -15.27 0.90 0.41
C VAL A 77 -16.46 1.83 0.10
N ARG A 78 -17.18 1.58 -0.99
CA ARG A 78 -18.40 2.34 -1.33
C ARG A 78 -19.43 2.32 -0.19
N ARG A 79 -19.67 1.14 0.43
CA ARG A 79 -20.61 1.03 1.55
C ARG A 79 -20.14 1.76 2.79
N MET A 80 -18.84 1.69 3.10
CA MET A 80 -18.25 2.41 4.23
C MET A 80 -18.33 3.92 4.04
N ASN A 81 -17.98 4.44 2.85
CA ASN A 81 -18.09 5.86 2.54
C ASN A 81 -19.55 6.36 2.60
N ASN A 82 -20.49 5.60 2.07
CA ASN A 82 -21.91 5.96 2.16
C ASN A 82 -22.44 5.93 3.60
N ALA A 83 -21.98 4.97 4.42
CA ALA A 83 -22.34 4.92 5.84
C ALA A 83 -21.75 6.12 6.59
N LEU A 84 -20.50 6.48 6.32
CA LEU A 84 -19.83 7.65 6.89
C LEU A 84 -20.58 8.95 6.52
N ARG A 85 -20.87 9.17 5.24
CA ARG A 85 -21.64 10.35 4.79
C ARG A 85 -23.01 10.43 5.43
N ARG A 86 -23.68 9.29 5.60
CA ARG A 86 -24.99 9.23 6.28
C ARG A 86 -24.88 9.63 7.76
N ASP A 87 -23.87 9.12 8.46
CA ASP A 87 -23.66 9.42 9.86
C ASP A 87 -23.22 10.91 10.04
N MET A 88 -22.44 11.47 9.11
CA MET A 88 -22.13 12.90 9.05
C MET A 88 -23.38 13.75 8.83
N ALA A 89 -24.24 13.38 7.88
CA ALA A 89 -25.49 14.08 7.62
C ALA A 89 -26.43 14.04 8.83
N ALA A 90 -26.55 12.89 9.48
CA ALA A 90 -27.30 12.78 10.73
C ALA A 90 -26.73 13.66 11.84
N GLY A 91 -25.39 13.72 11.96
CA GLY A 91 -24.72 14.62 12.91
C GLY A 91 -25.00 16.11 12.66
N LEU A 92 -25.09 16.51 11.38
CA LEU A 92 -25.46 17.91 11.04
C LEU A 92 -26.88 18.26 11.48
N LEU A 93 -27.84 17.33 11.39
CA LEU A 93 -29.21 17.57 11.83
C LEU A 93 -29.37 17.73 13.35
N HIS A 94 -28.39 17.26 14.13
CA HIS A 94 -28.35 17.47 15.58
C HIS A 94 -27.69 18.79 16.01
N LYS A 95 -27.04 19.52 15.09
CA LYS A 95 -26.48 20.84 15.39
C LYS A 95 -27.58 21.88 15.55
N THR A 96 -27.37 22.83 16.45
CA THR A 96 -28.24 24.00 16.56
C THR A 96 -28.04 24.93 15.35
N HIS A 97 -29.02 25.79 15.08
CA HIS A 97 -28.93 26.77 13.98
C HIS A 97 -27.66 27.63 14.07
N GLN A 98 -27.30 28.07 15.27
CA GLN A 98 -26.09 28.88 15.50
C GLN A 98 -24.80 28.08 15.24
N GLU A 99 -24.76 26.80 15.59
CA GLU A 99 -23.59 25.94 15.35
C GLU A 99 -23.44 25.61 13.87
N TYR A 100 -24.54 25.45 13.15
CA TYR A 100 -24.51 25.19 11.71
C TYR A 100 -23.95 26.40 10.95
N HIS A 101 -24.36 27.63 11.30
CA HIS A 101 -23.92 28.85 10.62
C HIS A 101 -22.55 29.39 11.08
N LYS A 102 -21.85 28.69 12.00
CA LYS A 102 -20.45 29.00 12.31
C LYS A 102 -19.49 28.60 11.18
N GLN A 103 -19.89 27.70 10.35
CA GLN A 103 -19.12 27.21 9.19
C GLN A 103 -19.84 27.56 7.90
N GLU A 104 -19.09 27.90 6.87
CA GLU A 104 -19.63 28.14 5.54
C GLU A 104 -20.06 26.85 4.87
N SER A 105 -21.05 26.91 3.98
CA SER A 105 -21.53 25.75 3.24
C SER A 105 -20.44 25.02 2.45
N GLY A 106 -19.42 25.78 2.00
CA GLY A 106 -18.23 25.25 1.32
C GLY A 106 -17.38 24.33 2.20
N GLU A 107 -17.26 24.62 3.51
CA GLU A 107 -16.55 23.76 4.46
C GLU A 107 -17.25 22.43 4.64
N TYR A 108 -18.58 22.46 4.80
CA TYR A 108 -19.37 21.22 4.87
C TYR A 108 -19.24 20.40 3.58
N LEU A 109 -19.29 21.06 2.42
CA LEU A 109 -19.10 20.37 1.13
C LEU A 109 -17.73 19.69 1.07
N SER A 110 -16.66 20.37 1.51
CA SER A 110 -15.32 19.83 1.60
C SER A 110 -15.27 18.60 2.52
N GLN A 111 -15.92 18.63 3.67
CA GLN A 111 -16.00 17.49 4.59
C GLN A 111 -16.67 16.28 3.94
N PHE A 112 -17.78 16.48 3.22
CA PHE A 112 -18.51 15.38 2.54
C PHE A 112 -17.78 14.81 1.33
N THR A 113 -16.86 15.56 0.74
CA THR A 113 -16.12 15.16 -0.46
C THR A 113 -14.65 14.85 -0.15
N ASN A 114 -13.86 15.87 0.14
CA ASN A 114 -12.41 15.74 0.30
C ASN A 114 -12.02 14.92 1.52
N ASP A 115 -12.63 15.18 2.69
CA ASP A 115 -12.27 14.48 3.92
C ASP A 115 -12.66 12.99 3.84
N VAL A 116 -13.81 12.68 3.24
CA VAL A 116 -14.20 11.28 3.02
C VAL A 116 -13.24 10.58 2.06
N ASN A 117 -12.80 11.25 0.98
CA ASN A 117 -11.81 10.70 0.06
C ASN A 117 -10.45 10.52 0.75
N GLN A 118 -10.06 11.45 1.62
CA GLN A 118 -8.84 11.33 2.41
C GLN A 118 -8.91 10.13 3.39
N ILE A 119 -10.05 9.93 4.05
CA ILE A 119 -10.28 8.76 4.91
C ILE A 119 -10.22 7.46 4.10
N GLU A 120 -10.77 7.44 2.89
CA GLU A 120 -10.66 6.29 1.98
C GLU A 120 -9.19 5.95 1.69
N GLN A 121 -8.39 6.96 1.31
CA GLN A 121 -6.98 6.78 0.96
C GLN A 121 -6.09 6.46 2.16
N MET A 122 -6.40 7.01 3.33
CA MET A 122 -5.57 6.86 4.53
C MET A 122 -6.01 5.72 5.46
N ALA A 123 -7.25 5.25 5.36
CA ALA A 123 -7.77 4.24 6.27
C ALA A 123 -8.29 2.98 5.56
N TRP A 124 -9.24 3.12 4.62
CA TRP A 124 -9.90 1.96 4.04
C TRP A 124 -8.98 1.19 3.09
N THR A 125 -8.36 1.87 2.13
CA THR A 125 -7.46 1.26 1.15
C THR A 125 -6.23 0.63 1.82
N PRO A 126 -5.50 1.32 2.71
CA PRO A 126 -4.38 0.71 3.44
C PRO A 126 -4.77 -0.50 4.29
N PHE A 127 -5.96 -0.51 4.87
CA PHE A 127 -6.43 -1.67 5.64
C PHE A 127 -6.46 -2.95 4.79
N PHE A 128 -7.04 -2.89 3.59
CA PHE A 128 -7.07 -4.03 2.68
C PHE A 128 -5.67 -4.40 2.19
N THR A 129 -4.84 -3.42 1.86
CA THR A 129 -3.45 -3.66 1.44
C THR A 129 -2.63 -4.36 2.52
N ILE A 130 -2.72 -3.92 3.78
CA ILE A 130 -2.01 -4.57 4.91
C ILE A 130 -2.51 -6.00 5.09
N MET A 131 -3.81 -6.22 5.00
CA MET A 131 -4.40 -7.54 5.16
C MET A 131 -3.94 -8.51 4.06
N GLY A 132 -3.92 -8.06 2.80
CA GLY A 132 -3.41 -8.83 1.67
C GLY A 132 -1.92 -9.15 1.80
N SER A 133 -1.12 -8.14 2.14
CA SER A 133 0.31 -8.32 2.37
C SER A 133 0.59 -9.28 3.53
N ALA A 134 -0.19 -9.21 4.60
CA ALA A 134 -0.07 -10.16 5.71
C ALA A 134 -0.40 -11.59 5.28
N ALA A 135 -1.48 -11.78 4.51
CA ALA A 135 -1.82 -13.10 3.95
C ALA A 135 -0.69 -13.63 3.05
N GLN A 136 -0.14 -12.80 2.16
CA GLN A 136 0.98 -13.18 1.30
C GLN A 136 2.22 -13.61 2.09
N VAL A 137 2.57 -12.87 3.12
CA VAL A 137 3.71 -13.20 4.00
C VAL A 137 3.46 -14.52 4.75
N VAL A 138 2.28 -14.70 5.32
CA VAL A 138 1.93 -15.93 6.07
C VAL A 138 1.98 -17.16 5.15
N PHE A 139 1.34 -17.12 3.99
CA PHE A 139 1.38 -18.25 3.04
C PHE A 139 2.79 -18.50 2.52
N GLY A 140 3.56 -17.45 2.25
CA GLY A 140 4.95 -17.56 1.83
C GLY A 140 5.82 -18.24 2.89
N ILE A 141 5.67 -17.84 4.17
CA ILE A 141 6.39 -18.45 5.29
C ILE A 141 6.02 -19.94 5.43
N VAL A 142 4.72 -20.27 5.38
CA VAL A 142 4.23 -21.66 5.46
C VAL A 142 4.81 -22.50 4.31
N ALA A 143 4.81 -21.96 3.09
CA ALA A 143 5.38 -22.66 1.93
C ALA A 143 6.90 -22.86 2.06
N LEU A 144 7.65 -21.87 2.53
CA LEU A 144 9.09 -22.02 2.76
C LEU A 144 9.39 -23.03 3.86
N ALA A 145 8.58 -23.07 4.92
CA ALA A 145 8.69 -24.05 5.99
C ALA A 145 8.49 -25.49 5.49
N SER A 146 7.55 -25.69 4.57
CA SER A 146 7.25 -27.02 4.01
C SER A 146 8.37 -27.58 3.14
N ILE A 147 9.26 -26.71 2.61
CA ILE A 147 10.35 -27.13 1.73
C ILE A 147 11.62 -27.47 2.53
N HIS A 148 12.06 -26.58 3.45
CA HIS A 148 13.23 -26.80 4.29
C HIS A 148 13.33 -25.78 5.42
N TRP A 149 13.59 -26.21 6.66
CA TRP A 149 13.61 -25.36 7.85
C TRP A 149 14.65 -24.21 7.81
N LEU A 150 15.81 -24.43 7.18
CA LEU A 150 16.86 -23.42 7.08
C LEU A 150 16.40 -22.21 6.27
N ARG A 151 15.60 -22.40 5.21
CA ARG A 151 15.00 -21.33 4.41
C ARG A 151 14.03 -20.50 5.22
N LEU A 152 13.28 -21.13 6.11
CA LEU A 152 12.38 -20.45 7.02
C LEU A 152 13.15 -19.52 7.95
N VAL A 153 14.24 -20.00 8.58
CA VAL A 153 15.05 -19.19 9.49
C VAL A 153 15.60 -17.95 8.78
N ILE A 154 16.13 -18.12 7.57
CA ILE A 154 16.71 -17.01 6.81
C ILE A 154 15.65 -16.02 6.36
N SER A 155 14.50 -16.52 5.87
CA SER A 155 13.38 -15.65 5.52
C SER A 155 12.88 -14.83 6.71
N LEU A 156 12.91 -15.42 7.90
CA LEU A 156 12.48 -14.77 9.13
C LEU A 156 13.49 -13.69 9.59
N VAL A 157 14.78 -13.96 9.46
CA VAL A 157 15.83 -12.95 9.71
C VAL A 157 15.68 -11.76 8.76
N ILE A 158 15.50 -12.03 7.48
CA ILE A 158 15.31 -10.98 6.47
C ILE A 158 14.00 -10.22 6.70
N ALA A 159 12.92 -10.91 7.08
CA ALA A 159 11.66 -10.26 7.44
C ALA A 159 11.84 -9.29 8.62
N LEU A 160 12.63 -9.67 9.63
CA LEU A 160 12.97 -8.78 10.75
C LEU A 160 13.72 -7.54 10.25
N VAL A 161 14.74 -7.70 9.41
CA VAL A 161 15.49 -6.57 8.81
C VAL A 161 14.53 -5.62 8.10
N MET A 162 13.62 -6.16 7.26
CA MET A 162 12.65 -5.37 6.51
C MET A 162 11.62 -4.63 7.36
N ILE A 163 11.33 -5.12 8.57
CA ILE A 163 10.43 -4.45 9.53
C ILE A 163 11.17 -3.36 10.32
N PHE A 164 12.46 -3.58 10.65
CA PHE A 164 13.20 -2.64 11.48
C PHE A 164 13.77 -1.45 10.69
N VAL A 165 14.20 -1.65 9.44
CA VAL A 165 14.80 -0.59 8.63
C VAL A 165 13.90 0.64 8.46
N PRO A 166 12.57 0.53 8.17
CA PRO A 166 11.70 1.71 8.06
C PRO A 166 11.60 2.53 9.35
N ARG A 167 11.70 1.88 10.51
CA ARG A 167 11.59 2.56 11.81
C ARG A 167 12.74 3.53 12.05
N LEU A 168 13.92 3.27 11.49
CA LEU A 168 15.08 4.17 11.60
C LEU A 168 14.84 5.51 10.90
N PHE A 169 13.99 5.54 9.90
CA PHE A 169 13.68 6.73 9.09
C PHE A 169 12.36 7.41 9.47
N SER A 170 11.53 6.78 10.30
CA SER A 170 10.19 7.28 10.64
C SER A 170 10.20 8.66 11.30
N GLN A 171 11.14 8.94 12.20
CA GLN A 171 11.26 10.25 12.87
C GLN A 171 11.59 11.36 11.87
N ARG A 172 12.55 11.13 10.97
CA ARG A 172 12.93 12.11 9.94
C ARG A 172 11.77 12.41 9.00
N LEU A 173 11.00 11.38 8.67
CA LEU A 173 9.86 11.55 7.79
C LEU A 173 8.72 12.32 8.46
N GLY A 174 8.47 12.05 9.75
CA GLY A 174 7.50 12.78 10.55
C GLY A 174 7.82 14.28 10.65
N THR A 175 9.09 14.65 10.87
CA THR A 175 9.48 16.07 10.91
C THR A 175 9.31 16.78 9.57
N VAL A 176 9.63 16.12 8.46
CA VAL A 176 9.43 16.68 7.12
C VAL A 176 7.93 16.73 6.77
N GLY A 177 7.13 15.76 7.20
CA GLY A 177 5.68 15.75 7.03
C GLY A 177 4.99 16.90 7.74
N THR A 178 5.30 17.11 9.02
CA THR A 178 4.75 18.25 9.80
C THR A 178 5.17 19.61 9.25
N ALA A 179 6.41 19.73 8.78
CA ALA A 179 6.87 20.97 8.11
C ALA A 179 6.13 21.22 6.78
N CYS A 180 5.84 20.15 6.01
CA CYS A 180 5.05 20.25 4.80
C CYS A 180 3.61 20.69 5.09
N ALA A 181 2.96 20.08 6.09
CA ALA A 181 1.60 20.43 6.50
C ALA A 181 1.51 21.90 6.97
N ALA A 182 2.49 22.35 7.75
CA ALA A 182 2.57 23.76 8.19
C ALA A 182 2.74 24.73 7.02
N SER A 183 3.61 24.41 6.06
CA SER A 183 3.82 25.23 4.85
C SER A 183 2.56 25.26 3.97
N GLN A 184 1.82 24.14 3.86
CA GLN A 184 0.55 24.11 3.13
C GLN A 184 -0.51 25.01 3.81
N ALA A 185 -0.65 24.94 5.14
CA ALA A 185 -1.59 25.77 5.87
C ALA A 185 -1.28 27.28 5.74
N ASP A 186 -0.01 27.65 5.84
CA ASP A 186 0.45 29.05 5.65
C ASP A 186 0.18 29.53 4.23
N SER A 187 0.49 28.70 3.22
CA SER A 187 0.25 29.06 1.80
C SER A 187 -1.25 29.22 1.51
N VAL A 188 -2.10 28.33 2.03
CA VAL A 188 -3.56 28.43 1.88
C VAL A 188 -4.08 29.71 2.54
N SER A 189 -3.57 30.07 3.75
CA SER A 189 -3.94 31.32 4.41
C SER A 189 -3.56 32.54 3.58
N LYS A 190 -2.34 32.58 3.03
CA LYS A 190 -1.86 33.69 2.18
C LYS A 190 -2.71 33.81 0.90
N ILE A 191 -3.05 32.71 0.26
CA ILE A 191 -3.93 32.73 -0.94
C ILE A 191 -5.33 33.23 -0.55
N LYS A 192 -5.88 32.81 0.59
CA LYS A 192 -7.18 33.28 1.08
C LYS A 192 -7.16 34.77 1.33
N ASP A 193 -6.11 35.32 1.94
CA ASP A 193 -5.96 36.73 2.19
C ASP A 193 -5.87 37.55 0.88
N LEU A 194 -5.12 37.04 -0.12
CA LEU A 194 -5.03 37.68 -1.43
C LEU A 194 -6.39 37.67 -2.15
N LEU A 195 -7.13 36.55 -2.08
CA LEU A 195 -8.47 36.48 -2.64
C LEU A 195 -9.47 37.40 -1.95
N ALA A 196 -9.39 37.52 -0.63
CA ALA A 196 -10.21 38.47 0.13
C ALA A 196 -9.89 39.92 -0.21
N GLY A 197 -8.63 40.21 -0.54
CA GLY A 197 -8.18 41.57 -0.96
C GLY A 197 -8.27 41.82 -2.48
N TYR A 198 -8.86 40.87 -3.26
CA TYR A 198 -8.88 40.97 -4.73
C TYR A 198 -9.45 42.28 -5.26
N ASP A 199 -10.62 42.73 -4.79
CA ASP A 199 -11.30 43.94 -5.26
C ASP A 199 -10.44 45.16 -4.96
N VAL A 200 -9.78 45.22 -3.79
CA VAL A 200 -8.90 46.35 -3.41
C VAL A 200 -7.68 46.38 -4.32
N LEU A 201 -7.00 45.26 -4.54
CA LEU A 201 -5.83 45.18 -5.40
C LEU A 201 -6.17 45.57 -6.84
N ARG A 202 -7.31 45.15 -7.36
CA ARG A 202 -7.79 45.46 -8.70
C ARG A 202 -8.17 46.92 -8.84
N PHE A 203 -8.84 47.52 -7.85
CA PHE A 203 -9.21 48.94 -7.84
C PHE A 203 -7.97 49.84 -7.90
N PHE A 204 -6.89 49.45 -7.23
CA PHE A 204 -5.64 50.17 -7.22
C PHE A 204 -4.66 49.82 -8.35
N GLY A 205 -5.07 48.99 -9.30
CA GLY A 205 -4.23 48.56 -10.43
C GLY A 205 -2.99 47.75 -10.03
N LYS A 206 -3.06 46.99 -8.91
CA LYS A 206 -1.96 46.20 -8.36
C LYS A 206 -2.07 44.72 -8.73
N ASP A 207 -2.43 44.42 -9.98
CA ASP A 207 -2.64 43.05 -10.50
C ASP A 207 -1.36 42.20 -10.38
N GLU A 208 -0.17 42.82 -10.62
CA GLU A 208 1.12 42.13 -10.46
C GLU A 208 1.38 41.68 -9.02
N ARG A 209 0.91 42.44 -8.02
CA ARG A 209 1.06 42.08 -6.61
C ARG A 209 0.17 40.88 -6.24
N PHE A 210 -0.99 40.77 -6.86
CA PHE A 210 -1.87 39.63 -6.69
C PHE A 210 -1.23 38.37 -7.26
N THR A 211 -0.80 38.41 -8.55
CA THR A 211 -0.20 37.27 -9.22
C THR A 211 1.10 36.81 -8.56
N SER A 212 2.01 37.76 -8.25
CA SER A 212 3.27 37.44 -7.57
C SER A 212 3.08 36.89 -6.16
N GLY A 213 2.04 37.34 -5.45
CA GLY A 213 1.68 36.83 -4.14
C GLY A 213 1.17 35.36 -4.20
N VAL A 214 0.33 35.06 -5.18
CA VAL A 214 -0.14 33.68 -5.42
C VAL A 214 1.02 32.79 -5.84
N ASP A 215 1.89 33.26 -6.75
CA ASP A 215 3.05 32.51 -7.21
C ASP A 215 4.01 32.17 -6.05
N ALA A 216 4.30 33.15 -5.19
CA ALA A 216 5.17 32.93 -4.02
C ALA A 216 4.56 31.95 -3.00
N ALA A 217 3.25 32.03 -2.76
CA ALA A 217 2.56 31.09 -1.87
C ALA A 217 2.52 29.67 -2.48
N SER A 218 2.27 29.56 -3.79
CA SER A 218 2.27 28.29 -4.52
C SER A 218 3.66 27.66 -4.53
N ASP A 219 4.71 28.44 -4.83
CA ASP A 219 6.09 27.93 -4.86
C ASP A 219 6.52 27.40 -3.48
N SER A 220 6.20 28.12 -2.41
CA SER A 220 6.46 27.67 -1.03
C SER A 220 5.79 26.33 -0.72
N MET A 221 4.52 26.18 -1.11
CA MET A 221 3.76 24.94 -0.94
C MET A 221 4.36 23.79 -1.75
N GLU A 222 4.67 24.02 -3.03
CA GLU A 222 5.22 23.00 -3.92
C GLU A 222 6.65 22.59 -3.54
N GLN A 223 7.48 23.51 -3.07
CA GLN A 223 8.80 23.20 -2.51
C GLN A 223 8.70 22.29 -1.28
N ALA A 224 7.75 22.56 -0.39
CA ALA A 224 7.55 21.72 0.79
C ALA A 224 7.06 20.30 0.41
N LYS A 225 6.13 20.18 -0.54
CA LYS A 225 5.69 18.89 -1.11
C LYS A 225 6.84 18.15 -1.79
N TYR A 226 7.65 18.85 -2.58
CA TYR A 226 8.81 18.29 -3.26
C TYR A 226 9.80 17.68 -2.26
N LYS A 227 10.13 18.41 -1.19
CA LYS A 227 11.01 17.90 -0.12
C LYS A 227 10.43 16.66 0.56
N LEU A 228 9.12 16.65 0.84
CA LEU A 228 8.45 15.49 1.42
C LEU A 228 8.49 14.30 0.47
N THR A 229 8.16 14.50 -0.81
CA THR A 229 8.15 13.45 -1.84
C THR A 229 9.54 12.84 -2.02
N ILE A 230 10.59 13.66 -2.17
CA ILE A 230 11.98 13.15 -2.30
C ILE A 230 12.40 12.34 -1.09
N ASN A 231 12.10 12.80 0.13
CA ASN A 231 12.45 12.05 1.33
C ASN A 231 11.67 10.73 1.40
N LYS A 232 10.37 10.75 1.13
CA LYS A 232 9.49 9.57 1.14
C LYS A 232 9.93 8.55 0.09
N ASP A 233 10.10 8.99 -1.15
CA ASP A 233 10.42 8.11 -2.27
C ASP A 233 11.89 7.66 -2.22
N GLY A 234 12.81 8.52 -1.76
CA GLY A 234 14.19 8.16 -1.50
C GLY A 234 14.33 7.06 -0.45
N ILE A 235 13.59 7.16 0.65
CA ILE A 235 13.51 6.07 1.65
C ILE A 235 12.89 4.82 1.02
N GLY A 236 11.84 4.96 0.22
CA GLY A 236 11.21 3.87 -0.51
C GLY A 236 12.17 3.15 -1.45
N CYS A 237 13.00 3.89 -2.20
CA CYS A 237 14.07 3.34 -3.05
C CYS A 237 15.15 2.64 -2.23
N GLY A 238 15.57 3.22 -1.10
CA GLY A 238 16.51 2.59 -0.18
C GLY A 238 15.99 1.25 0.36
N LEU A 239 14.73 1.19 0.75
CA LEU A 239 14.06 -0.06 1.18
C LEU A 239 13.98 -1.10 0.05
N ALA A 240 13.72 -0.67 -1.19
CA ALA A 240 13.70 -1.55 -2.34
C ALA A 240 15.11 -2.12 -2.62
N TYR A 241 16.15 -1.32 -2.47
CA TYR A 241 17.54 -1.78 -2.59
C TYR A 241 17.91 -2.80 -1.51
N VAL A 242 17.57 -2.54 -0.25
CA VAL A 242 17.76 -3.50 0.85
C VAL A 242 17.03 -4.81 0.54
N SER A 243 15.80 -4.74 0.04
CA SER A 243 15.04 -5.91 -0.39
C SER A 243 15.76 -6.69 -1.51
N ALA A 244 16.30 -5.99 -2.50
CA ALA A 244 17.05 -6.62 -3.59
C ALA A 244 18.31 -7.32 -3.07
N VAL A 245 19.09 -6.69 -2.20
CA VAL A 245 20.27 -7.30 -1.55
C VAL A 245 19.88 -8.56 -0.78
N CYS A 246 18.79 -8.50 -0.03
CA CYS A 246 18.27 -9.66 0.69
C CYS A 246 17.85 -10.79 -0.26
N GLN A 247 17.24 -10.48 -1.39
CA GLN A 247 16.87 -11.48 -2.42
C GLN A 247 18.13 -12.13 -3.01
N VAL A 248 19.16 -11.35 -3.33
CA VAL A 248 20.44 -11.87 -3.83
C VAL A 248 21.11 -12.78 -2.78
N ALA A 249 21.09 -12.40 -1.51
CA ALA A 249 21.63 -13.23 -0.43
C ALA A 249 20.91 -14.60 -0.34
N VAL A 250 19.59 -14.64 -0.53
CA VAL A 250 18.82 -15.89 -0.60
C VAL A 250 19.21 -16.72 -1.82
N VAL A 251 19.38 -16.09 -2.99
CA VAL A 251 19.81 -16.78 -4.21
C VAL A 251 21.20 -17.42 -4.03
N ILE A 252 22.14 -16.69 -3.44
CA ILE A 252 23.48 -17.22 -3.13
C ILE A 252 23.38 -18.43 -2.20
N LEU A 253 22.59 -18.30 -1.13
CA LEU A 253 22.40 -19.39 -0.19
C LEU A 253 21.77 -20.62 -0.85
N LEU A 254 20.72 -20.43 -1.66
CA LEU A 254 20.10 -21.53 -2.43
C LEU A 254 21.13 -22.20 -3.33
N GLY A 255 21.98 -21.43 -4.00
CA GLY A 255 23.08 -21.95 -4.82
C GLY A 255 24.04 -22.82 -4.02
N VAL A 256 24.46 -22.35 -2.84
CA VAL A 256 25.35 -23.13 -1.95
C VAL A 256 24.69 -24.42 -1.47
N LEU A 257 23.41 -24.38 -1.10
CA LEU A 257 22.68 -25.57 -0.63
C LEU A 257 22.49 -26.60 -1.76
N ILE A 258 22.29 -26.15 -3.00
CA ILE A 258 22.18 -27.02 -4.18
C ILE A 258 23.53 -27.64 -4.53
N LEU A 259 24.61 -26.85 -4.51
CA LEU A 259 25.96 -27.35 -4.80
C LEU A 259 26.47 -28.38 -3.76
N ASN A 260 25.92 -28.36 -2.54
CA ASN A 260 26.19 -29.36 -1.51
C ASN A 260 25.17 -30.51 -1.50
N ASP A 261 24.38 -30.68 -2.54
CA ASP A 261 23.37 -31.73 -2.69
C ASP A 261 22.32 -31.80 -1.55
N MET A 262 22.19 -30.72 -0.78
CA MET A 262 21.21 -30.63 0.31
C MET A 262 19.79 -30.41 -0.19
N ILE A 263 19.63 -29.86 -1.41
CA ILE A 263 18.34 -29.46 -1.97
C ILE A 263 18.33 -29.72 -3.48
N PRO A 264 17.23 -30.26 -4.05
CA PRO A 264 17.10 -30.46 -5.49
C PRO A 264 17.18 -29.15 -6.27
N LEU A 265 17.89 -29.16 -7.42
CA LEU A 265 17.98 -28.01 -8.33
C LEU A 265 16.62 -27.47 -8.76
N ALA A 266 15.63 -28.38 -8.92
CA ALA A 266 14.26 -28.01 -9.27
C ALA A 266 13.61 -26.99 -8.33
N THR A 267 14.03 -26.96 -7.06
CA THR A 267 13.45 -26.05 -6.06
C THR A 267 13.97 -24.61 -6.17
N PHE A 268 14.98 -24.35 -6.99
CA PHE A 268 15.60 -23.04 -7.14
C PHE A 268 14.60 -21.96 -7.61
N MET A 269 13.92 -22.24 -8.73
CA MET A 269 12.98 -21.28 -9.34
C MET A 269 11.76 -20.97 -8.45
N GLY A 270 11.07 -22.00 -7.96
CA GLY A 270 9.87 -21.79 -7.14
C GLY A 270 10.15 -21.17 -5.77
N THR A 271 11.31 -21.48 -5.15
CA THR A 271 11.70 -20.84 -3.89
C THR A 271 11.98 -19.35 -4.10
N GLY A 272 12.65 -18.98 -5.20
CA GLY A 272 12.89 -17.58 -5.55
C GLY A 272 11.61 -16.76 -5.66
N THR A 273 10.58 -17.30 -6.31
CA THR A 273 9.29 -16.63 -6.46
C THR A 273 8.52 -16.52 -5.14
N ILE A 274 8.56 -17.53 -4.26
CA ILE A 274 7.96 -17.46 -2.92
C ILE A 274 8.66 -16.37 -2.08
N CYS A 275 9.99 -16.36 -2.05
CA CYS A 275 10.77 -15.35 -1.34
C CYS A 275 10.48 -13.94 -1.86
N ALA A 276 10.43 -13.75 -3.17
CA ALA A 276 10.08 -12.47 -3.78
C ALA A 276 8.67 -12.01 -3.36
N GLY A 277 7.70 -12.94 -3.28
CA GLY A 277 6.36 -12.66 -2.78
C GLY A 277 6.36 -12.15 -1.33
N VAL A 278 7.07 -12.85 -0.44
CA VAL A 278 7.20 -12.45 0.98
C VAL A 278 7.82 -11.05 1.10
N TYR A 279 8.90 -10.79 0.36
CA TYR A 279 9.57 -9.48 0.41
C TYR A 279 8.74 -8.36 -0.18
N ASN A 280 8.00 -8.61 -1.25
CA ASN A 280 7.07 -7.63 -1.81
C ASN A 280 5.93 -7.30 -0.84
N GLY A 281 5.38 -8.29 -0.15
CA GLY A 281 4.39 -8.07 0.91
C GLY A 281 4.94 -7.22 2.06
N LEU A 282 6.14 -7.52 2.54
CA LEU A 282 6.81 -6.74 3.59
C LEU A 282 7.13 -5.31 3.13
N ASN A 283 7.59 -5.14 1.88
CA ASN A 283 7.84 -3.83 1.30
C ASN A 283 6.58 -2.96 1.22
N GLN A 284 5.44 -3.55 0.86
CA GLN A 284 4.16 -2.82 0.83
C GLN A 284 3.77 -2.34 2.23
N VAL A 285 3.86 -3.19 3.24
CA VAL A 285 3.59 -2.80 4.64
C VAL A 285 4.55 -1.71 5.08
N SER A 286 5.84 -1.84 4.76
CA SER A 286 6.87 -0.85 5.09
C SER A 286 6.61 0.51 4.44
N LYS A 287 6.24 0.53 3.16
CA LYS A 287 5.87 1.76 2.44
C LYS A 287 4.65 2.45 3.05
N LEU A 288 3.65 1.68 3.47
CA LEU A 288 2.48 2.22 4.17
C LEU A 288 2.86 2.80 5.54
N ALA A 289 3.69 2.11 6.32
CA ALA A 289 4.17 2.63 7.59
C ALA A 289 4.95 3.96 7.42
N VAL A 290 5.79 4.05 6.39
CA VAL A 290 6.50 5.28 5.99
C VAL A 290 5.50 6.38 5.59
N SER A 291 4.47 6.05 4.81
CA SER A 291 3.44 7.00 4.39
C SER A 291 2.64 7.57 5.56
N PHE A 292 2.27 6.71 6.53
CA PHE A 292 1.57 7.15 7.74
C PHE A 292 2.45 8.00 8.68
N SER A 293 3.76 7.80 8.68
CA SER A 293 4.68 8.63 9.46
C SER A 293 4.89 10.02 8.84
N ALA A 294 4.52 10.21 7.58
CA ALA A 294 4.65 11.45 6.83
C ALA A 294 3.37 12.30 6.82
N SER A 295 2.23 11.73 7.26
CA SER A 295 0.92 12.38 7.36
C SER A 295 0.69 12.97 8.73
#